data_ed9f37ca0e30366e9bb007e2cb539545
#
_entry.id   ed9f37ca0e30366e9bb007e2cb539545
#
_cell.length_a   1.000
_cell.length_b   1.000
_cell.length_c   1.000
_cell.angle_alpha   90.00
_cell.angle_beta   90.00
_cell.angle_gamma   90.00
#
_symmetry.space_group_name_H-M   'P 1'
#
loop_
_entity.id
_entity.type
_entity.pdbx_description
1 polymer ?
#
loop_
_entity_poly.entity_id
_entity_poly.type
_entity_poly.pdbx_seq_one_letter_code
_entity_poly.pdbx_strand_id
1 'polypeptide(L)'
;MAQTLVWAICFVRRQSRLHGMGTVAMDTALILLMILAVWQALRVHYQRTHIALLGRHLASLQLERHMETLTQGYVRAIHEEAEARQIQVLENFAQAERAVAAQVRTLAEAMQKESVQAASMGALAFCIPYAERFLPAITRDFRALLHIHAAGLRHAVDNENQWDAKKRAYHISAELYLLQHSCHWFCKSRIVADARLMRRHQVNHQKVLDSVSPTTRSAYLQWMRGGGQR
;
A
#
# COMPACT_ATOMS: atom_id res chain seq x y z
N MET A 1 -60.47 22.84 -38.66
CA MET A 1 -59.68 21.65 -39.08
C MET A 1 -58.18 21.86 -39.16
N ALA A 2 -57.63 23.05 -39.41
CA ALA A 2 -56.18 23.25 -39.54
C ALA A 2 -55.41 23.22 -38.17
N GLN A 3 -56.01 23.65 -37.08
CA GLN A 3 -55.36 23.70 -35.75
C GLN A 3 -55.13 22.33 -35.13
N THR A 4 -55.99 21.35 -35.38
CA THR A 4 -55.85 19.98 -34.86
C THR A 4 -54.72 19.20 -35.54
N LEU A 5 -54.43 19.48 -36.80
CA LEU A 5 -53.34 18.85 -37.57
C LEU A 5 -51.96 19.36 -37.07
N VAL A 6 -51.83 20.64 -36.73
CA VAL A 6 -50.58 21.22 -36.21
C VAL A 6 -50.24 20.66 -34.85
N TRP A 7 -51.23 20.44 -33.96
CA TRP A 7 -51.04 19.83 -32.64
C TRP A 7 -50.60 18.36 -32.75
N ALA A 8 -51.19 17.60 -33.64
CA ALA A 8 -50.83 16.19 -33.87
C ALA A 8 -49.38 16.05 -34.38
N ILE A 9 -48.97 16.91 -35.33
CA ILE A 9 -47.60 16.91 -35.89
C ILE A 9 -46.58 17.32 -34.81
N CYS A 10 -46.88 18.32 -34.00
CA CYS A 10 -46.00 18.72 -32.87
C CYS A 10 -45.90 17.62 -31.81
N PHE A 11 -46.99 16.91 -31.50
CA PHE A 11 -46.99 15.83 -30.51
C PHE A 11 -46.20 14.62 -31.00
N VAL A 12 -46.36 14.20 -32.22
CA VAL A 12 -45.61 13.09 -32.85
C VAL A 12 -44.10 13.43 -32.93
N ARG A 13 -43.78 14.68 -33.31
CA ARG A 13 -42.38 15.14 -33.40
C ARG A 13 -41.73 15.26 -32.00
N ARG A 14 -42.50 15.56 -30.96
CA ARG A 14 -42.02 15.58 -29.55
C ARG A 14 -41.79 14.15 -29.03
N GLN A 15 -42.67 13.22 -29.38
CA GLN A 15 -42.59 11.83 -28.93
C GLN A 15 -41.42 11.09 -29.61
N SER A 16 -41.17 11.36 -30.91
CA SER A 16 -39.99 10.79 -31.62
C SER A 16 -38.65 11.33 -31.08
N ARG A 17 -38.58 12.60 -30.62
CA ARG A 17 -37.38 13.14 -29.95
C ARG A 17 -37.15 12.52 -28.56
N LEU A 18 -38.21 12.26 -27.82
CA LEU A 18 -38.10 11.62 -26.48
C LEU A 18 -37.67 10.14 -26.58
N HIS A 19 -38.11 9.43 -27.62
CA HIS A 19 -37.64 8.06 -27.89
C HIS A 19 -36.18 8.02 -28.35
N GLY A 20 -35.75 8.93 -29.22
CA GLY A 20 -34.35 9.02 -29.64
C GLY A 20 -33.40 9.44 -28.54
N MET A 21 -33.83 10.30 -27.61
CA MET A 21 -33.04 10.65 -26.42
C MET A 21 -32.91 9.50 -25.41
N GLY A 22 -33.96 8.68 -25.27
CA GLY A 22 -33.96 7.51 -24.39
C GLY A 22 -33.03 6.40 -24.88
N THR A 23 -33.01 6.12 -26.18
CA THR A 23 -32.10 5.11 -26.74
C THR A 23 -30.64 5.53 -26.66
N VAL A 24 -30.32 6.78 -27.04
CA VAL A 24 -28.94 7.33 -26.90
C VAL A 24 -28.47 7.33 -25.46
N ALA A 25 -29.33 7.69 -24.49
CA ALA A 25 -28.98 7.65 -23.07
C ALA A 25 -28.75 6.21 -22.59
N MET A 26 -29.52 5.23 -23.08
CA MET A 26 -29.35 3.82 -22.70
C MET A 26 -28.07 3.24 -23.33
N ASP A 27 -27.76 3.57 -24.56
CA ASP A 27 -26.53 3.13 -25.25
C ASP A 27 -25.29 3.71 -24.59
N THR A 28 -25.31 4.99 -24.19
CA THR A 28 -24.21 5.63 -23.46
C THR A 28 -24.02 5.01 -22.07
N ALA A 29 -25.10 4.69 -21.36
CA ALA A 29 -25.03 4.02 -20.08
C ALA A 29 -24.43 2.61 -20.19
N LEU A 30 -24.80 1.85 -21.23
CA LEU A 30 -24.22 0.53 -21.50
C LEU A 30 -22.72 0.61 -21.83
N ILE A 31 -22.31 1.58 -22.66
CA ILE A 31 -20.89 1.81 -22.97
C ILE A 31 -20.10 2.14 -21.71
N LEU A 32 -20.60 3.04 -20.86
CA LEU A 32 -19.95 3.38 -19.60
C LEU A 32 -19.85 2.19 -18.65
N LEU A 33 -20.89 1.36 -18.56
CA LEU A 33 -20.88 0.12 -17.78
C LEU A 33 -19.83 -0.88 -18.31
N MET A 34 -19.74 -1.04 -19.62
CA MET A 34 -18.71 -1.89 -20.25
C MET A 34 -17.30 -1.38 -19.96
N ILE A 35 -17.07 -0.07 -20.08
CA ILE A 35 -15.76 0.55 -19.76
C ILE A 35 -15.42 0.29 -18.29
N LEU A 36 -16.37 0.48 -17.38
CA LEU A 36 -16.18 0.22 -15.95
C LEU A 36 -15.88 -1.25 -15.66
N ALA A 37 -16.59 -2.18 -16.32
CA ALA A 37 -16.38 -3.61 -16.17
C ALA A 37 -14.97 -4.03 -16.64
N VAL A 38 -14.55 -3.55 -17.81
CA VAL A 38 -13.20 -3.78 -18.34
C VAL A 38 -12.14 -3.18 -17.42
N TRP A 39 -12.34 -1.95 -16.97
CA TRP A 39 -11.44 -1.30 -15.99
C TRP A 39 -11.30 -2.13 -14.70
N GLN A 40 -12.40 -2.59 -14.13
CA GLN A 40 -12.38 -3.42 -12.93
C GLN A 40 -11.69 -4.78 -13.16
N ALA A 41 -11.93 -5.42 -14.31
CA ALA A 41 -11.25 -6.67 -14.66
C ALA A 41 -9.72 -6.47 -14.75
N LEU A 42 -9.27 -5.44 -15.45
CA LEU A 42 -7.85 -5.08 -15.55
C LEU A 42 -7.24 -4.77 -14.20
N ARG A 43 -7.93 -4.00 -13.36
CA ARG A 43 -7.50 -3.66 -12.00
C ARG A 43 -7.35 -4.89 -11.12
N VAL A 44 -8.34 -5.79 -11.15
CA VAL A 44 -8.28 -7.04 -10.36
C VAL A 44 -7.14 -7.93 -10.85
N HIS A 45 -6.97 -8.08 -12.16
CA HIS A 45 -5.88 -8.85 -12.74
C HIS A 45 -4.51 -8.29 -12.32
N TYR A 46 -4.30 -7.00 -12.49
CA TYR A 46 -3.09 -6.29 -12.07
C TYR A 46 -2.77 -6.50 -10.59
N GLN A 47 -3.76 -6.31 -9.71
CA GLN A 47 -3.58 -6.51 -8.27
C GLN A 47 -3.27 -7.96 -7.90
N ARG A 48 -3.90 -8.94 -8.57
CA ARG A 48 -3.62 -10.37 -8.37
C ARG A 48 -2.19 -10.72 -8.74
N THR A 49 -1.65 -10.13 -9.81
CA THR A 49 -0.25 -10.35 -10.22
C THR A 49 0.75 -9.88 -9.15
N HIS A 50 0.53 -8.68 -8.60
CA HIS A 50 1.37 -8.13 -7.53
C HIS A 50 1.24 -8.93 -6.22
N ILE A 51 0.02 -9.35 -5.86
CA ILE A 51 -0.22 -10.22 -4.70
C ILE A 51 0.47 -11.56 -4.88
N ALA A 52 0.37 -12.17 -6.06
CA ALA A 52 1.02 -13.46 -6.34
C ALA A 52 2.54 -13.33 -6.32
N LEU A 53 3.09 -12.23 -6.87
CA LEU A 53 4.52 -11.96 -6.86
C LEU A 53 5.05 -11.86 -5.43
N LEU A 54 4.50 -10.94 -4.63
CA LEU A 54 4.94 -10.75 -3.24
C LEU A 54 4.67 -12.00 -2.40
N GLY A 55 3.52 -12.66 -2.59
CA GLY A 55 3.13 -13.87 -1.88
C GLY A 55 4.10 -15.04 -2.09
N ARG A 56 4.65 -15.21 -3.30
CA ARG A 56 5.68 -16.25 -3.58
C ARG A 56 6.93 -16.05 -2.71
N HIS A 57 7.39 -14.82 -2.56
CA HIS A 57 8.57 -14.52 -1.76
C HIS A 57 8.30 -14.54 -0.25
N LEU A 58 7.06 -14.27 0.17
CA LEU A 58 6.65 -14.35 1.57
C LEU A 58 6.34 -15.77 2.04
N ALA A 59 5.98 -16.69 1.13
CA ALA A 59 5.52 -18.04 1.48
C ALA A 59 6.54 -18.86 2.29
N SER A 60 7.84 -18.64 2.08
CA SER A 60 8.91 -19.29 2.83
C SER A 60 9.32 -18.56 4.11
N LEU A 61 8.77 -17.36 4.36
CA LEU A 61 9.11 -16.50 5.48
C LEU A 61 7.98 -16.52 6.52
N GLN A 62 8.34 -16.49 7.78
CA GLN A 62 7.36 -16.35 8.89
C GLN A 62 7.20 -14.88 9.30
N LEU A 63 7.39 -13.96 8.36
CA LEU A 63 7.46 -12.54 8.60
C LEU A 63 6.19 -12.00 9.30
N GLU A 64 5.01 -12.37 8.80
CA GLU A 64 3.73 -11.91 9.37
C GLU A 64 3.57 -12.35 10.83
N ARG A 65 3.89 -13.61 11.14
CA ARG A 65 3.83 -14.16 12.50
C ARG A 65 4.78 -13.41 13.46
N HIS A 66 6.02 -13.18 13.03
CA HIS A 66 6.98 -12.46 13.87
C HIS A 66 6.58 -10.99 14.06
N MET A 67 6.09 -10.33 13.00
CA MET A 67 5.58 -8.96 13.11
C MET A 67 4.41 -8.86 14.08
N GLU A 68 3.48 -9.81 14.02
CA GLU A 68 2.33 -9.85 14.93
C GLU A 68 2.77 -10.10 16.38
N THR A 69 3.68 -11.04 16.61
CA THR A 69 4.27 -11.31 17.93
C THR A 69 4.93 -10.06 18.51
N LEU A 70 5.75 -9.36 17.72
CA LEU A 70 6.43 -8.15 18.19
C LEU A 70 5.44 -7.01 18.48
N THR A 71 4.54 -6.71 17.55
CA THR A 71 3.62 -5.58 17.72
C THR A 71 2.65 -5.78 18.88
N GLN A 72 2.12 -6.99 19.06
CA GLN A 72 1.26 -7.31 20.20
C GLN A 72 2.07 -7.37 21.51
N GLY A 73 3.27 -7.93 21.46
CA GLY A 73 4.16 -8.02 22.61
C GLY A 73 4.57 -6.64 23.13
N TYR A 74 4.94 -5.73 22.24
CA TYR A 74 5.29 -4.35 22.60
C TYR A 74 4.11 -3.58 23.20
N VAL A 75 2.90 -3.73 22.66
CA VAL A 75 1.71 -3.10 23.25
C VAL A 75 1.50 -3.60 24.68
N ARG A 76 1.65 -4.90 24.93
CA ARG A 76 1.52 -5.45 26.31
C ARG A 76 2.63 -4.95 27.22
N ALA A 77 3.89 -4.99 26.75
CA ALA A 77 5.04 -4.53 27.54
C ALA A 77 4.92 -3.05 27.94
N ILE A 78 4.44 -2.18 27.03
CA ILE A 78 4.29 -0.74 27.32
C ILE A 78 3.22 -0.47 28.40
N HIS A 79 2.25 -1.36 28.57
CA HIS A 79 1.20 -1.25 29.58
C HIS A 79 1.58 -1.87 30.95
N GLU A 80 2.78 -2.46 31.08
CA GLU A 80 3.27 -2.92 32.40
C GLU A 80 3.54 -1.73 33.32
N GLU A 81 3.06 -1.80 34.56
CA GLU A 81 3.19 -0.70 35.53
C GLU A 81 4.61 -0.58 36.08
N ALA A 82 5.31 -1.71 36.25
CA ALA A 82 6.68 -1.76 36.79
C ALA A 82 7.70 -1.59 35.64
N GLU A 83 8.46 -0.49 35.66
CA GLU A 83 9.47 -0.17 34.64
C GLU A 83 10.52 -1.29 34.48
N ALA A 84 11.02 -1.87 35.59
CA ALA A 84 11.97 -2.97 35.53
C ALA A 84 11.40 -4.19 34.82
N ARG A 85 10.12 -4.52 35.02
CA ARG A 85 9.43 -5.62 34.34
C ARG A 85 9.17 -5.29 32.88
N GLN A 86 8.82 -4.04 32.58
CA GLN A 86 8.66 -3.57 31.20
C GLN A 86 9.95 -3.79 30.39
N ILE A 87 11.11 -3.37 30.93
CA ILE A 87 12.41 -3.54 30.29
C ILE A 87 12.71 -5.03 30.07
N GLN A 88 12.54 -5.86 31.11
CA GLN A 88 12.77 -7.30 31.00
C GLN A 88 11.91 -7.98 29.94
N VAL A 89 10.63 -7.60 29.85
CA VAL A 89 9.72 -8.13 28.81
C VAL A 89 10.16 -7.68 27.41
N LEU A 90 10.57 -6.42 27.24
CA LEU A 90 11.04 -5.90 25.97
C LEU A 90 12.34 -6.59 25.50
N GLU A 91 13.25 -6.88 26.42
CA GLU A 91 14.51 -7.59 26.11
C GLU A 91 14.28 -9.03 25.61
N ASN A 92 13.21 -9.69 26.06
CA ASN A 92 12.85 -11.04 25.59
C ASN A 92 12.50 -11.09 24.10
N PHE A 93 12.18 -9.95 23.48
CA PHE A 93 11.89 -9.89 22.05
C PHE A 93 13.13 -9.77 21.15
N ALA A 94 14.33 -9.60 21.69
CA ALA A 94 15.55 -9.37 20.92
C ALA A 94 15.82 -10.45 19.86
N GLN A 95 15.47 -11.71 20.08
CA GLN A 95 15.60 -12.78 19.08
C GLN A 95 14.57 -12.61 17.95
N ALA A 96 13.32 -12.31 18.29
CA ALA A 96 12.27 -12.07 17.29
C ALA A 96 12.56 -10.83 16.44
N GLU A 97 13.10 -9.77 17.04
CA GLU A 97 13.55 -8.55 16.35
C GLU A 97 14.62 -8.86 15.29
N ARG A 98 15.66 -9.60 15.68
CA ARG A 98 16.71 -10.04 14.76
C ARG A 98 16.17 -10.95 13.65
N ALA A 99 15.26 -11.87 13.98
CA ALA A 99 14.63 -12.75 13.02
C ALA A 99 13.82 -11.97 11.98
N VAL A 100 13.02 -10.99 12.39
CA VAL A 100 12.27 -10.12 11.47
C VAL A 100 13.20 -9.32 10.58
N ALA A 101 14.25 -8.69 11.13
CA ALA A 101 15.21 -7.92 10.33
C ALA A 101 15.91 -8.80 9.28
N ALA A 102 16.31 -10.03 9.65
CA ALA A 102 16.90 -10.97 8.73
C ALA A 102 15.92 -11.39 7.61
N GLN A 103 14.65 -11.67 7.95
CA GLN A 103 13.63 -12.05 6.97
C GLN A 103 13.27 -10.90 6.01
N VAL A 104 13.19 -9.66 6.49
CA VAL A 104 12.95 -8.49 5.63
C VAL A 104 14.12 -8.29 4.67
N ARG A 105 15.36 -8.49 5.11
CA ARG A 105 16.54 -8.47 4.25
C ARG A 105 16.45 -9.56 3.17
N THR A 106 16.14 -10.80 3.57
CA THR A 106 15.96 -11.92 2.63
C THR A 106 14.86 -11.62 1.60
N LEU A 107 13.75 -11.03 2.03
CA LEU A 107 12.69 -10.58 1.13
C LEU A 107 13.20 -9.52 0.12
N ALA A 108 13.94 -8.52 0.58
CA ALA A 108 14.50 -7.48 -0.28
C ALA A 108 15.48 -8.07 -1.31
N GLU A 109 16.38 -8.96 -0.88
CA GLU A 109 17.33 -9.67 -1.76
C GLU A 109 16.62 -10.57 -2.78
N ALA A 110 15.57 -11.28 -2.37
CA ALA A 110 14.77 -12.12 -3.27
C ALA A 110 14.02 -11.29 -4.31
N MET A 111 13.38 -10.21 -3.89
CA MET A 111 12.66 -9.29 -4.78
C MET A 111 13.61 -8.56 -5.75
N GLN A 112 14.88 -8.36 -5.41
CA GLN A 112 15.87 -7.76 -6.31
C GLN A 112 16.11 -8.59 -7.58
N LYS A 113 15.85 -9.90 -7.54
CA LYS A 113 15.96 -10.81 -8.69
C LYS A 113 14.79 -10.66 -9.68
N GLU A 114 13.70 -10.03 -9.27
CA GLU A 114 12.55 -9.79 -10.13
C GLU A 114 12.82 -8.65 -11.12
N SER A 115 12.13 -8.67 -12.25
CA SER A 115 12.27 -7.61 -13.24
C SER A 115 11.77 -6.26 -12.72
N VAL A 116 12.37 -5.18 -13.18
CA VAL A 116 11.93 -3.81 -12.85
C VAL A 116 10.43 -3.63 -13.11
N GLN A 117 9.95 -4.15 -14.24
CA GLN A 117 8.54 -4.02 -14.62
C GLN A 117 7.60 -4.77 -13.67
N ALA A 118 7.98 -5.98 -13.23
CA ALA A 118 7.15 -6.76 -12.30
C ALA A 118 7.12 -6.14 -10.89
N ALA A 119 8.18 -5.46 -10.48
CA ALA A 119 8.31 -4.80 -9.19
C ALA A 119 7.98 -3.29 -9.23
N SER A 120 7.51 -2.79 -10.36
CA SER A 120 7.08 -1.39 -10.49
C SER A 120 5.70 -1.17 -9.88
N MET A 121 5.51 -0.01 -9.26
CA MET A 121 4.24 0.40 -8.66
C MET A 121 3.94 1.87 -8.94
N GLY A 122 2.66 2.22 -9.02
CA GLY A 122 2.24 3.61 -9.18
C GLY A 122 2.36 4.41 -7.89
N ALA A 123 2.87 5.64 -7.98
CA ALA A 123 2.97 6.58 -6.86
C ALA A 123 1.62 7.24 -6.51
N LEU A 124 0.59 7.07 -7.33
CA LEU A 124 -0.73 7.66 -7.12
C LEU A 124 -1.46 7.03 -5.94
N ALA A 125 -2.43 7.77 -5.41
CA ALA A 125 -3.23 7.32 -4.29
C ALA A 125 -4.10 6.10 -4.63
N PHE A 126 -4.60 6.02 -5.88
CA PHE A 126 -5.42 4.91 -6.37
C PHE A 126 -4.67 4.11 -7.44
N CYS A 127 -5.05 2.85 -7.58
CA CYS A 127 -4.44 1.93 -8.55
C CYS A 127 -4.97 2.23 -9.95
N ILE A 128 -4.07 2.68 -10.84
CA ILE A 128 -4.30 2.71 -12.29
C ILE A 128 -3.51 1.54 -12.88
N PRO A 129 -4.20 0.49 -13.41
CA PRO A 129 -3.52 -0.68 -13.92
C PRO A 129 -2.57 -0.31 -15.06
N TYR A 130 -1.35 -0.84 -14.99
CA TYR A 130 -0.32 -0.66 -16.01
C TYR A 130 0.10 0.79 -16.29
N ALA A 131 -0.23 1.75 -15.40
CA ALA A 131 0.19 3.14 -15.55
C ALA A 131 1.71 3.30 -15.65
N GLU A 132 2.46 2.42 -15.01
CA GLU A 132 3.93 2.36 -15.05
C GLU A 132 4.50 2.16 -16.45
N ARG A 133 3.73 1.59 -17.39
CA ARG A 133 4.15 1.40 -18.78
C ARG A 133 4.12 2.69 -19.59
N PHE A 134 3.23 3.60 -19.22
CA PHE A 134 2.94 4.82 -19.99
C PHE A 134 3.40 6.09 -19.28
N LEU A 135 3.54 6.05 -17.96
CA LEU A 135 3.80 7.22 -17.13
C LEU A 135 4.99 6.96 -16.17
N PRO A 136 6.24 6.98 -16.68
CA PRO A 136 7.43 6.75 -15.86
C PRO A 136 7.56 7.71 -14.66
N ALA A 137 7.10 8.96 -14.83
CA ALA A 137 7.17 9.98 -13.77
C ALA A 137 6.43 9.61 -12.48
N ILE A 138 5.35 8.81 -12.60
CA ILE A 138 4.56 8.33 -11.46
C ILE A 138 4.89 6.89 -11.07
N THR A 139 5.93 6.31 -11.64
CA THR A 139 6.36 4.94 -11.37
C THR A 139 7.45 4.91 -10.33
N ARG A 140 7.41 3.94 -9.43
CA ARG A 140 8.40 3.72 -8.37
C ARG A 140 8.80 2.25 -8.35
N ASP A 141 10.06 2.01 -8.03
CA ASP A 141 10.61 0.65 -7.86
C ASP A 141 10.38 0.17 -6.42
N PHE A 142 9.55 -0.85 -6.26
CA PHE A 142 9.25 -1.45 -4.96
C PHE A 142 10.47 -2.17 -4.36
N ARG A 143 11.41 -2.67 -5.19
CA ARG A 143 12.64 -3.32 -4.74
C ARG A 143 13.51 -2.34 -3.96
N ALA A 144 13.68 -1.12 -4.48
CA ALA A 144 14.39 -0.05 -3.79
C ALA A 144 13.73 0.30 -2.45
N LEU A 145 12.39 0.32 -2.41
CA LEU A 145 11.64 0.56 -1.17
C LEU A 145 11.87 -0.54 -0.14
N LEU A 146 11.88 -1.81 -0.55
CA LEU A 146 12.18 -2.93 0.36
C LEU A 146 13.60 -2.84 0.94
N HIS A 147 14.59 -2.39 0.18
CA HIS A 147 15.93 -2.15 0.70
C HIS A 147 15.97 -1.02 1.75
N ILE A 148 15.19 0.03 1.55
CA ILE A 148 15.03 1.09 2.55
C ILE A 148 14.47 0.52 3.86
N HIS A 149 13.41 -0.31 3.79
CA HIS A 149 12.84 -0.96 4.96
C HIS A 149 13.81 -1.95 5.63
N ALA A 150 14.54 -2.74 4.85
CA ALA A 150 15.52 -3.68 5.38
C ALA A 150 16.65 -2.94 6.13
N ALA A 151 17.14 -1.83 5.57
CA ALA A 151 18.15 -1.00 6.22
C ALA A 151 17.63 -0.31 7.49
N GLY A 152 16.41 0.28 7.43
CA GLY A 152 15.80 0.96 8.57
C GLY A 152 15.51 0.02 9.73
N LEU A 153 14.95 -1.16 9.43
CA LEU A 153 14.66 -2.15 10.47
C LEU A 153 15.95 -2.69 11.11
N ARG A 154 16.98 -2.98 10.31
CA ARG A 154 18.29 -3.38 10.83
C ARG A 154 18.87 -2.31 11.74
N HIS A 155 18.88 -1.05 11.33
CA HIS A 155 19.35 0.08 12.12
C HIS A 155 18.65 0.17 13.49
N ALA A 156 17.31 -0.01 13.50
CA ALA A 156 16.53 0.02 14.73
C ALA A 156 16.81 -1.20 15.63
N VAL A 157 16.98 -2.40 15.07
CA VAL A 157 17.28 -3.65 15.82
C VAL A 157 18.68 -3.65 16.36
N ASP A 158 19.68 -3.20 15.58
CA ASP A 158 21.09 -3.08 16.00
C ASP A 158 21.28 -1.95 17.03
N ASN A 159 20.25 -1.10 17.18
CA ASN A 159 20.24 0.00 18.15
C ASN A 159 21.44 0.95 18.03
N GLU A 160 21.80 1.30 16.82
CA GLU A 160 22.95 2.17 16.53
C GLU A 160 22.86 3.55 17.23
N ASN A 161 21.64 3.99 17.53
CA ASN A 161 21.38 5.26 18.24
C ASN A 161 21.35 5.12 19.78
N GLN A 162 21.62 3.92 20.31
CA GLN A 162 21.61 3.64 21.76
C GLN A 162 20.31 4.05 22.47
N TRP A 163 19.16 3.81 21.81
CA TRP A 163 17.86 4.05 22.43
C TRP A 163 17.63 3.12 23.62
N ASP A 164 16.90 3.60 24.62
CA ASP A 164 16.35 2.73 25.66
C ASP A 164 15.38 1.68 25.05
N ALA A 165 15.08 0.64 25.82
CA ALA A 165 14.29 -0.49 25.34
C ALA A 165 12.90 -0.07 24.84
N LYS A 166 12.25 0.87 25.50
CA LYS A 166 10.93 1.38 25.11
C LYS A 166 10.98 2.18 23.82
N LYS A 167 11.94 3.08 23.69
CA LYS A 167 12.12 3.90 22.48
C LYS A 167 12.52 3.04 21.29
N ARG A 168 13.39 2.03 21.52
CA ARG A 168 13.75 1.05 20.48
C ARG A 168 12.52 0.27 19.98
N ALA A 169 11.70 -0.27 20.88
CA ALA A 169 10.47 -0.97 20.55
C ALA A 169 9.49 -0.08 19.76
N TYR A 170 9.40 1.21 20.10
CA TYR A 170 8.62 2.19 19.38
C TYR A 170 9.10 2.38 17.93
N HIS A 171 10.42 2.55 17.72
CA HIS A 171 10.99 2.70 16.39
C HIS A 171 10.85 1.43 15.55
N ILE A 172 11.10 0.24 16.13
CA ILE A 172 10.89 -1.03 15.45
C ILE A 172 9.42 -1.17 15.02
N SER A 173 8.46 -0.84 15.89
CA SER A 173 7.03 -0.87 15.54
C SER A 173 6.71 0.06 14.37
N ALA A 174 7.27 1.27 14.35
CA ALA A 174 7.07 2.22 13.26
C ALA A 174 7.65 1.71 11.93
N GLU A 175 8.86 1.14 11.94
CA GLU A 175 9.48 0.53 10.75
C GLU A 175 8.62 -0.65 10.22
N LEU A 176 8.09 -1.50 11.10
CA LEU A 176 7.23 -2.61 10.73
C LEU A 176 5.90 -2.14 10.14
N TYR A 177 5.29 -1.09 10.70
CA TYR A 177 4.06 -0.51 10.18
C TYR A 177 4.26 0.13 8.80
N LEU A 178 5.39 0.82 8.60
CA LEU A 178 5.73 1.42 7.32
C LEU A 178 5.99 0.34 6.25
N LEU A 179 6.70 -0.74 6.60
CA LEU A 179 6.89 -1.90 5.72
C LEU A 179 5.54 -2.53 5.34
N GLN A 180 4.66 -2.79 6.31
CA GLN A 180 3.34 -3.36 6.08
C GLN A 180 2.48 -2.46 5.17
N HIS A 181 2.50 -1.16 5.42
CA HIS A 181 1.84 -0.17 4.57
C HIS A 181 2.36 -0.25 3.12
N SER A 182 3.67 -0.29 2.93
CA SER A 182 4.31 -0.37 1.61
C SER A 182 3.95 -1.66 0.86
N CYS A 183 3.92 -2.80 1.54
CA CYS A 183 3.47 -4.07 0.96
C CYS A 183 2.00 -4.02 0.52
N HIS A 184 1.12 -3.41 1.32
CA HIS A 184 -0.28 -3.24 0.95
C HIS A 184 -0.46 -2.26 -0.20
N TRP A 185 0.33 -1.20 -0.26
CA TRP A 185 0.32 -0.26 -1.37
C TRP A 185 0.75 -0.94 -2.67
N PHE A 186 1.84 -1.69 -2.66
CA PHE A 186 2.30 -2.48 -3.81
C PHE A 186 1.21 -3.43 -4.32
N CYS A 187 0.54 -4.17 -3.42
CA CYS A 187 -0.49 -5.15 -3.77
C CYS A 187 -1.82 -4.53 -4.23
N LYS A 188 -2.17 -3.35 -3.74
CA LYS A 188 -3.51 -2.76 -3.96
C LYS A 188 -3.47 -1.31 -4.41
N SER A 189 -3.28 -0.38 -3.47
CA SER A 189 -3.13 1.05 -3.67
C SER A 189 -2.80 1.73 -2.35
N ARG A 190 -2.31 2.98 -2.41
CA ARG A 190 -2.00 3.75 -1.20
C ARG A 190 -3.23 3.99 -0.33
N ILE A 191 -4.38 4.35 -0.91
CA ILE A 191 -5.63 4.51 -0.14
C ILE A 191 -5.99 3.25 0.62
N VAL A 192 -5.86 2.07 0.01
CA VAL A 192 -6.14 0.80 0.70
C VAL A 192 -5.13 0.53 1.80
N ALA A 193 -3.85 0.86 1.58
CA ALA A 193 -2.81 0.72 2.58
C ALA A 193 -3.06 1.66 3.78
N ASP A 194 -3.39 2.94 3.51
CA ASP A 194 -3.74 3.93 4.53
C ASP A 194 -4.95 3.48 5.38
N ALA A 195 -6.01 3.00 4.72
CA ALA A 195 -7.21 2.52 5.41
C ALA A 195 -6.93 1.28 6.28
N ARG A 196 -6.06 0.36 5.82
CA ARG A 196 -5.66 -0.81 6.61
C ARG A 196 -4.80 -0.43 7.81
N LEU A 197 -3.85 0.48 7.62
CA LEU A 197 -3.00 1.00 8.68
C LEU A 197 -3.85 1.63 9.79
N MET A 198 -4.78 2.50 9.42
CA MET A 198 -5.70 3.15 10.36
C MET A 198 -6.59 2.12 11.08
N ARG A 199 -7.15 1.15 10.34
CA ARG A 199 -8.06 0.16 10.93
C ARG A 199 -7.36 -0.80 11.90
N ARG A 200 -6.11 -1.22 11.57
CA ARG A 200 -5.38 -2.24 12.35
C ARG A 200 -4.60 -1.64 13.52
N HIS A 201 -3.99 -0.47 13.32
CA HIS A 201 -3.04 0.11 14.27
C HIS A 201 -3.46 1.47 14.84
N GLN A 202 -4.63 1.99 14.43
CA GLN A 202 -5.16 3.30 14.88
C GLN A 202 -4.18 4.46 14.63
N VAL A 203 -3.37 4.36 13.57
CA VAL A 203 -2.34 5.33 13.22
C VAL A 203 -2.40 5.65 11.72
N ASN A 204 -2.17 6.92 11.36
CA ASN A 204 -2.08 7.34 9.97
C ASN A 204 -0.65 7.22 9.44
N HIS A 205 -0.51 7.18 8.11
CA HIS A 205 0.77 7.04 7.43
C HIS A 205 1.77 8.16 7.80
N GLN A 206 1.32 9.40 7.93
CA GLN A 206 2.19 10.53 8.28
C GLN A 206 2.82 10.34 9.66
N LYS A 207 2.01 9.96 10.65
CA LYS A 207 2.50 9.69 12.02
C LYS A 207 3.50 8.54 12.04
N VAL A 208 3.27 7.47 11.27
CA VAL A 208 4.24 6.38 11.14
C VAL A 208 5.54 6.88 10.52
N LEU A 209 5.46 7.66 9.44
CA LEU A 209 6.63 8.22 8.78
C LEU A 209 7.42 9.21 9.66
N ASP A 210 6.75 9.92 10.55
CA ASP A 210 7.39 10.78 11.55
C ASP A 210 8.03 10.01 12.71
N SER A 211 7.64 8.74 12.88
CA SER A 211 8.07 7.86 13.97
C SER A 211 9.21 6.89 13.62
N VAL A 212 9.51 6.70 12.32
CA VAL A 212 10.67 5.90 11.89
C VAL A 212 11.98 6.69 12.09
N SER A 213 13.11 6.03 11.90
CA SER A 213 14.41 6.70 12.00
C SER A 213 14.54 7.84 10.98
N PRO A 214 15.31 8.90 11.28
CA PRO A 214 15.54 10.01 10.33
C PRO A 214 16.13 9.54 9.01
N THR A 215 16.98 8.51 9.04
CA THR A 215 17.58 7.88 7.85
C THR A 215 16.53 7.19 7.00
N THR A 216 15.67 6.37 7.59
CA THR A 216 14.54 5.73 6.87
C THR A 216 13.59 6.78 6.29
N ARG A 217 13.23 7.78 7.09
CA ARG A 217 12.33 8.85 6.65
C ARG A 217 12.89 9.60 5.43
N SER A 218 14.15 10.01 5.46
CA SER A 218 14.77 10.75 4.36
C SER A 218 14.86 9.90 3.10
N ALA A 219 15.30 8.64 3.21
CA ALA A 219 15.39 7.70 2.09
C ALA A 219 13.99 7.40 1.49
N TYR A 220 12.97 7.20 2.33
CA TYR A 220 11.59 6.99 1.90
C TYR A 220 11.03 8.20 1.14
N LEU A 221 11.22 9.41 1.65
CA LEU A 221 10.79 10.64 0.99
C LEU A 221 11.53 10.89 -0.33
N GLN A 222 12.81 10.57 -0.39
CA GLN A 222 13.60 10.65 -1.63
C GLN A 222 13.06 9.66 -2.67
N TRP A 223 12.79 8.42 -2.26
CA TRP A 223 12.17 7.41 -3.12
C TRP A 223 10.79 7.87 -3.62
N MET A 224 9.96 8.44 -2.76
CA MET A 224 8.64 9.00 -3.13
C MET A 224 8.73 10.08 -4.22
N ARG A 225 9.77 10.91 -4.19
CA ARG A 225 10.02 11.96 -5.20
C ARG A 225 10.57 11.42 -6.53
N GLY A 226 10.91 10.13 -6.60
CA GLY A 226 11.55 9.52 -7.78
C GLY A 226 13.08 9.62 -7.80
N GLY A 227 13.71 9.97 -6.69
CA GLY A 227 15.15 10.14 -6.54
C GLY A 227 15.97 8.84 -6.42
N GLY A 228 15.57 7.76 -7.06
CA GLY A 228 16.29 6.49 -7.01
C GLY A 228 16.42 5.79 -8.37
N GLN A 229 16.06 6.47 -9.44
CA GLN A 229 16.08 5.90 -10.80
C GLN A 229 17.27 6.47 -11.61
N ARG A 230 18.51 6.29 -11.10
CA ARG A 230 19.72 6.44 -11.94
C ARG A 230 20.52 5.15 -11.88
#